data_6a4ab5e91e4899501a6cd8568b3ceb3c
#
_entry.id   6a4ab5e91e4899501a6cd8568b3ceb3c
#
_cell.length_a   1.000
_cell.length_b   1.000
_cell.length_c   1.000
_cell.angle_alpha   90.00
_cell.angle_beta   90.00
_cell.angle_gamma   90.00
#
_symmetry.space_group_name_H-M   'P 1'
#
loop_
_entity.id
_entity.type
_entity.pdbx_description
1 polymer ?
#
loop_
_entity_poly.entity_id
_entity_poly.type
_entity_poly.pdbx_seq_one_letter_code
_entity_poly.pdbx_strand_id
1 'polypeptide(L)'
;MFFNTPLISLAITFANILGGYTVCPSGDIGVGTQGGESVIVANNCGQIDQKTGGGGCGSGFNQGSTVVCDSDSDPVSVQTPDGRDWGSCNVVNDGSCGGGLVVKSCCSLN
;
A
#
# COMPACT_ATOMS: atom_id res chain seq x y z
N MET A 1 -6.32 18.74 30.04
CA MET A 1 -6.23 19.29 29.70
C MET A 1 -5.53 19.34 29.52
N PHE A 2 -5.90 18.86 29.19
CA PHE A 2 -5.65 19.04 28.88
C PHE A 2 -5.38 19.04 28.67
N PHE A 3 -5.74 18.66 28.52
CA PHE A 3 -5.61 18.89 28.28
C PHE A 3 -5.60 18.93 28.13
N ASN A 4 -6.02 18.41 28.02
CA ASN A 4 -6.10 18.75 27.76
C ASN A 4 -6.06 18.68 27.41
N THR A 5 -6.38 18.26 27.15
CA THR A 5 -6.49 18.46 26.53
C THR A 5 -6.31 18.32 26.09
N PRO A 6 -6.78 17.78 25.78
CA PRO A 6 -6.80 17.96 25.09
C PRO A 6 -6.42 17.73 24.73
N LEU A 7 -6.54 17.25 24.35
CA LEU A 7 -6.33 17.46 23.63
C LEU A 7 -6.11 17.05 23.29
N ILE A 8 -6.27 16.57 23.11
CA ILE A 8 -6.15 16.62 22.45
C ILE A 8 -6.09 16.26 22.04
N SER A 9 -6.23 15.84 21.92
CA SER A 9 -6.25 16.00 21.27
C SER A 9 -5.97 15.81 20.81
N LEU A 10 -6.04 15.50 20.45
CA LEU A 10 -5.80 15.67 19.61
C LEU A 10 -5.32 15.16 19.30
N ALA A 11 -5.42 14.91 19.22
CA ALA A 11 -5.14 14.78 18.62
C ALA A 11 -4.92 14.17 18.26
N ILE A 12 -4.98 13.90 18.02
CA ILE A 12 -4.95 13.77 17.34
C ILE A 12 -4.87 13.51 16.77
N THR A 13 -4.88 13.45 16.47
CA THR A 13 -4.87 13.60 15.66
C THR A 13 -4.44 13.38 15.17
N PHE A 14 -4.28 13.19 14.71
CA PHE A 14 -3.94 13.29 13.90
C PHE A 14 -3.63 12.62 13.53
N ALA A 15 -3.48 12.36 13.60
CA ALA A 15 -3.44 12.04 13.09
C ALA A 15 -3.76 11.54 12.82
N ASN A 16 -4.14 11.57 12.71
CA ASN A 16 -4.67 11.39 12.26
C ASN A 16 -4.76 11.60 11.52
N ILE A 17 -4.73 12.20 11.65
CA ILE A 17 -5.05 12.34 10.40
C ILE A 17 -4.41 11.51 9.41
N LEU A 18 -3.28 11.51 9.35
CA LEU A 18 -2.57 10.62 8.50
C LEU A 18 -2.92 9.22 8.77
N GLY A 19 -3.12 8.94 9.99
CA GLY A 19 -3.54 7.63 10.39
C GLY A 19 -4.92 7.27 9.90
N GLY A 20 -5.57 8.21 9.22
CA GLY A 20 -6.87 7.94 8.65
C GLY A 20 -6.84 7.16 7.35
N TYR A 21 -5.68 7.03 6.71
CA TYR A 21 -5.61 6.34 5.45
C TYR A 21 -5.33 4.87 5.68
N THR A 22 -6.34 4.04 5.45
CA THR A 22 -6.19 2.59 5.42
C THR A 22 -6.83 2.13 4.12
N VAL A 23 -5.99 1.73 3.18
CA VAL A 23 -6.47 1.33 1.86
C VAL A 23 -6.68 -0.17 1.76
N CYS A 24 -6.12 -0.93 2.69
CA CYS A 24 -6.24 -2.37 2.73
C CYS A 24 -6.62 -2.83 4.13
N PRO A 25 -7.20 -4.04 4.28
CA PRO A 25 -7.45 -4.60 5.61
C PRO A 25 -6.18 -4.67 6.44
N SER A 26 -6.34 -4.61 7.76
CA SER A 26 -5.21 -4.69 8.69
C SER A 26 -4.36 -5.92 8.41
N GLY A 27 -3.06 -5.72 8.30
CA GLY A 27 -2.12 -6.78 8.03
C GLY A 27 -1.88 -7.07 6.55
N ASP A 28 -2.67 -6.49 5.67
CA ASP A 28 -2.49 -6.66 4.23
C ASP A 28 -1.50 -5.62 3.68
N ILE A 29 -1.06 -5.85 2.44
CA ILE A 29 -0.29 -4.87 1.69
C ILE A 29 -1.08 -4.46 0.46
N GLY A 30 -0.73 -3.30 -0.07
CA GLY A 30 -1.32 -2.78 -1.30
C GLY A 30 -0.31 -2.70 -2.43
N VAL A 31 -0.79 -2.90 -3.64
CA VAL A 31 0.01 -2.75 -4.85
C VAL A 31 -0.67 -1.72 -5.73
N GLY A 32 0.10 -0.76 -6.22
CA GLY A 32 -0.49 0.29 -7.04
C GLY A 32 0.54 1.10 -7.79
N THR A 33 0.17 2.33 -8.10
CA THR A 33 1.01 3.22 -8.89
C THR A 33 1.03 4.62 -8.30
N GLN A 34 2.10 5.35 -8.59
CA GLN A 34 2.22 6.75 -8.25
C GLN A 34 3.09 7.44 -9.30
N GLY A 35 2.48 8.36 -10.06
CA GLY A 35 3.22 9.13 -11.05
C GLY A 35 3.98 8.29 -12.06
N GLY A 36 3.42 7.18 -12.52
CA GLY A 36 4.07 6.30 -13.48
C GLY A 36 4.99 5.26 -12.88
N GLU A 37 5.15 5.28 -11.54
CA GLU A 37 5.93 4.27 -10.84
C GLU A 37 5.04 3.20 -10.26
N SER A 38 5.58 1.99 -10.13
CA SER A 38 4.91 0.90 -9.41
C SER A 38 5.30 0.99 -7.95
N VAL A 39 4.33 0.83 -7.05
CA VAL A 39 4.58 0.92 -5.62
C VAL A 39 3.95 -0.25 -4.88
N ILE A 40 4.61 -0.66 -3.81
CA ILE A 40 4.07 -1.62 -2.84
C ILE A 40 4.01 -0.87 -1.51
N VAL A 41 2.86 -0.89 -0.87
CA VAL A 41 2.65 -0.14 0.37
C VAL A 41 2.03 -1.01 1.45
N ALA A 42 2.24 -0.63 2.70
CA ALA A 42 1.55 -1.22 3.82
C ALA A 42 0.08 -0.75 3.80
N ASN A 43 -0.75 -1.36 4.64
CA ASN A 43 -2.18 -1.02 4.68
C ASN A 43 -2.44 0.45 5.06
N ASN A 44 -1.48 1.11 5.69
CA ASN A 44 -1.58 2.52 6.05
C ASN A 44 -0.91 3.45 5.04
N CYS A 45 -0.65 2.98 3.83
CA CYS A 45 0.02 3.71 2.75
C CYS A 45 1.52 3.94 2.95
N GLY A 46 2.13 3.31 3.95
CA GLY A 46 3.58 3.38 4.14
C GLY A 46 4.29 2.62 3.02
N GLN A 47 5.24 3.26 2.33
CA GLN A 47 5.91 2.65 1.20
C GLN A 47 6.84 1.52 1.63
N ILE A 48 6.70 0.37 0.96
CA ILE A 48 7.57 -0.79 1.18
C ILE A 48 8.61 -0.87 0.07
N ASP A 49 8.21 -0.66 -1.17
CA ASP A 49 9.11 -0.75 -2.32
C ASP A 49 8.53 0.02 -3.49
N GLN A 50 9.37 0.32 -4.49
CA GLN A 50 8.92 0.98 -5.71
C GLN A 50 9.84 0.66 -6.87
N LYS A 51 9.35 0.86 -8.09
CA LYS A 51 10.17 0.84 -9.29
C LYS A 51 9.55 1.73 -10.35
N THR A 52 10.36 2.14 -11.31
CA THR A 52 9.90 2.94 -12.44
C THR A 52 9.13 2.07 -13.42
N GLY A 53 7.93 2.52 -13.80
CA GLY A 53 7.09 1.82 -14.78
C GLY A 53 6.45 0.55 -14.24
N GLY A 54 5.98 -0.29 -15.13
CA GLY A 54 5.43 -1.62 -14.83
C GLY A 54 3.97 -1.67 -14.42
N GLY A 55 3.32 -0.54 -14.16
CA GLY A 55 1.89 -0.54 -13.83
C GLY A 55 1.50 -1.33 -12.59
N GLY A 56 2.44 -1.56 -11.68
CA GLY A 56 2.21 -2.35 -10.47
C GLY A 56 2.61 -3.81 -10.62
N CYS A 57 3.22 -4.21 -11.74
CA CYS A 57 3.53 -5.61 -12.02
C CYS A 57 5.02 -5.82 -12.27
N GLY A 58 5.48 -7.07 -12.10
CA GLY A 58 6.79 -7.50 -12.50
C GLY A 58 7.83 -7.48 -11.39
N SER A 59 9.07 -7.76 -11.79
CA SER A 59 10.26 -7.74 -10.93
C SER A 59 11.00 -6.40 -11.11
N GLY A 60 12.15 -6.28 -10.50
CA GLY A 60 12.98 -5.09 -10.66
C GLY A 60 12.66 -3.97 -9.70
N PHE A 61 11.89 -4.24 -8.66
CA PHE A 61 11.68 -3.25 -7.60
C PHE A 61 12.99 -2.95 -6.89
N ASN A 62 13.13 -1.72 -6.41
CA ASN A 62 14.38 -1.21 -5.87
C ASN A 62 14.92 -2.02 -4.69
N GLN A 63 14.02 -2.58 -3.88
CA GLN A 63 14.40 -3.37 -2.71
C GLN A 63 14.27 -4.88 -2.97
N GLY A 64 14.00 -5.28 -4.20
CA GLY A 64 13.96 -6.69 -4.57
C GLY A 64 12.60 -7.35 -4.59
N SER A 65 11.54 -6.58 -4.43
CA SER A 65 10.18 -7.14 -4.50
C SER A 65 9.81 -7.58 -5.91
N THR A 66 8.83 -8.48 -6.00
CA THR A 66 8.26 -8.94 -7.26
C THR A 66 6.75 -9.00 -7.13
N VAL A 67 6.05 -8.54 -8.15
CA VAL A 67 4.59 -8.63 -8.24
C VAL A 67 4.23 -9.47 -9.45
N VAL A 68 3.51 -10.57 -9.22
CA VAL A 68 3.01 -11.41 -10.31
C VAL A 68 1.58 -10.97 -10.60
N CYS A 69 1.31 -10.72 -11.88
CA CYS A 69 0.00 -10.29 -12.33
C CYS A 69 -0.61 -11.30 -13.29
N ASP A 70 -1.93 -11.28 -13.42
CA ASP A 70 -2.66 -12.09 -14.38
C ASP A 70 -2.68 -11.42 -15.76
N SER A 71 -3.45 -11.99 -16.69
CA SER A 71 -3.52 -11.48 -18.05
C SER A 71 -4.16 -10.10 -18.16
N ASP A 72 -4.90 -9.69 -17.14
CA ASP A 72 -5.52 -8.36 -17.06
C ASP A 72 -4.64 -7.34 -16.35
N SER A 73 -3.39 -7.72 -16.06
CA SER A 73 -2.45 -6.90 -15.32
C SER A 73 -2.87 -6.61 -13.88
N ASP A 74 -3.68 -7.47 -13.31
CA ASP A 74 -4.07 -7.38 -11.91
C ASP A 74 -3.13 -8.23 -11.05
N PRO A 75 -2.61 -7.70 -9.94
CA PRO A 75 -1.76 -8.48 -9.04
C PRO A 75 -2.46 -9.72 -8.50
N VAL A 76 -1.76 -10.84 -8.51
CA VAL A 76 -2.25 -12.10 -7.92
C VAL A 76 -1.35 -12.56 -6.78
N SER A 77 -0.08 -12.19 -6.79
CA SER A 77 0.82 -12.48 -5.67
C SER A 77 1.96 -11.46 -5.63
N VAL A 78 2.55 -11.32 -4.46
CA VAL A 78 3.65 -10.39 -4.22
C VAL A 78 4.68 -11.07 -3.33
N GLN A 79 5.97 -10.85 -3.63
CA GLN A 79 7.04 -11.17 -2.69
C GLN A 79 7.68 -9.85 -2.26
N THR A 80 7.68 -9.60 -0.95
CA THR A 80 8.24 -8.37 -0.39
C THR A 80 9.74 -8.53 -0.09
N PRO A 81 10.48 -7.43 0.18
CA PRO A 81 11.94 -7.50 0.33
C PRO A 81 12.41 -8.43 1.46
N ASP A 82 11.58 -8.63 2.47
CA ASP A 82 11.90 -9.51 3.59
C ASP A 82 11.66 -11.00 3.29
N GLY A 83 11.29 -11.32 2.03
CA GLY A 83 11.07 -12.70 1.60
C GLY A 83 9.70 -13.25 1.85
N ARG A 84 8.77 -12.44 2.38
CA ARG A 84 7.41 -12.90 2.61
C ARG A 84 6.63 -12.98 1.31
N ASP A 85 5.73 -13.95 1.26
CA ASP A 85 4.84 -14.13 0.13
C ASP A 85 3.43 -13.70 0.50
N TRP A 86 2.79 -12.98 -0.41
CA TRP A 86 1.45 -12.44 -0.24
C TRP A 86 0.59 -12.91 -1.40
N GLY A 87 -0.65 -13.23 -1.11
CA GLY A 87 -1.57 -13.73 -2.14
C GLY A 87 -2.98 -13.29 -1.85
N SER A 88 -3.95 -14.00 -2.43
CA SER A 88 -5.37 -13.66 -2.31
C SER A 88 -5.62 -12.18 -2.61
N CYS A 89 -4.96 -11.68 -3.64
CA CYS A 89 -5.06 -10.27 -4.01
C CYS A 89 -6.45 -9.96 -4.54
N ASN A 90 -7.02 -8.86 -4.04
CA ASN A 90 -8.34 -8.40 -4.47
C ASN A 90 -8.21 -6.99 -5.01
N VAL A 91 -8.85 -6.72 -6.14
CA VAL A 91 -8.89 -5.39 -6.74
C VAL A 91 -9.70 -4.46 -5.83
N VAL A 92 -9.18 -3.25 -5.62
CA VAL A 92 -9.88 -2.23 -4.84
C VAL A 92 -10.16 -1.02 -5.74
N ASN A 93 -11.31 -0.38 -5.52
CA ASN A 93 -11.77 0.69 -6.40
C ASN A 93 -11.36 2.08 -5.92
N ASP A 94 -11.24 2.28 -4.63
CA ASP A 94 -10.98 3.60 -4.06
C ASP A 94 -9.73 3.62 -3.21
N GLY A 95 -8.68 2.94 -3.67
CA GLY A 95 -7.46 2.79 -2.92
C GLY A 95 -6.53 4.01 -2.96
N SER A 96 -7.06 5.21 -2.78
CA SER A 96 -6.22 6.41 -2.83
C SER A 96 -5.52 6.65 -1.51
N CYS A 97 -4.21 6.85 -1.59
CA CYS A 97 -3.38 7.24 -0.45
C CYS A 97 -3.08 8.74 -0.41
N GLY A 98 -3.61 9.49 -1.37
CA GLY A 98 -3.23 10.90 -1.54
C GLY A 98 -1.93 11.03 -2.32
N GLY A 99 -1.58 12.26 -2.71
CA GLY A 99 -0.34 12.51 -3.43
C GLY A 99 -0.20 11.81 -4.77
N GLY A 100 -1.31 11.37 -5.37
CA GLY A 100 -1.26 10.64 -6.63
C GLY A 100 -0.99 9.16 -6.49
N LEU A 101 -0.82 8.66 -5.27
CA LEU A 101 -0.65 7.23 -5.01
C LEU A 101 -2.00 6.54 -4.99
N VAL A 102 -2.18 5.58 -5.90
CA VAL A 102 -3.43 4.83 -6.03
C VAL A 102 -3.12 3.34 -5.89
N VAL A 103 -3.75 2.69 -4.92
CA VAL A 103 -3.64 1.24 -4.72
C VAL A 103 -4.69 0.56 -5.58
N LYS A 104 -4.26 -0.39 -6.41
CA LYS A 104 -5.17 -1.13 -7.28
C LYS A 104 -5.57 -2.50 -6.73
N SER A 105 -4.78 -3.09 -5.87
CA SER A 105 -5.09 -4.39 -5.27
C SER A 105 -4.53 -4.46 -3.86
N CYS A 106 -5.21 -5.24 -3.01
CA CYS A 106 -4.75 -5.57 -1.66
C CYS A 106 -4.49 -7.07 -1.58
N CYS A 107 -3.36 -7.45 -0.99
CA CYS A 107 -2.95 -8.85 -0.88
C CYS A 107 -2.73 -9.22 0.59
N SER A 108 -3.07 -10.46 0.93
CA SER A 108 -2.94 -10.98 2.29
C SER A 108 -1.70 -11.85 2.42
N LEU A 109 -1.11 -11.89 3.59
CA LEU A 109 0.04 -12.73 3.88
C LEU A 109 -0.35 -14.21 3.76
N ASN A 110 0.45 -14.97 3.02
CA ASN A 110 0.23 -16.41 2.85
C ASN A 110 0.63 -17.20 4.09
#